data_929978bcbf9c4a4eab958617504199fd
#
_entry.id   929978bcbf9c4a4eab958617504199fd
#
_cell.length_a   1.000
_cell.length_b   1.000
_cell.length_c   1.000
_cell.angle_alpha   90.00
_cell.angle_beta   90.00
_cell.angle_gamma   90.00
#
_symmetry.space_group_name_H-M   'P 1'
#
loop_
_entity.id
_entity.type
_entity.pdbx_description
1 polymer ?
#
loop_
_entity_poly.entity_id
_entity_poly.type
_entity_poly.pdbx_seq_one_letter_code
_entity_poly.pdbx_strand_id
1 'polypeptide(L)'
;AGKLAHSYFGKVTANLKPDASWVTEADLAVEQFIREALRSARPDDDIIGEEGDTTAPPSAHCVWAIDPIDGTRAFYHGFPVWGVSIGLIVDGKPHSGVFVLPALGDLYHTDGQTAFLNGAPLPLPSPLIDSNAIFLVSEGAYQARSVDYPGKVLSLGSAAAHLCYVARGSAVGAMDQAG
;
A
#
# COMPACT_ATOMS: atom_id res chain seq x y z
N ALA A 1 3.33 12.57 5.59
CA ALA A 1 2.19 11.96 4.90
C ALA A 1 1.29 11.20 5.88
N GLY A 2 1.72 10.13 6.56
CA GLY A 2 0.87 9.31 7.42
C GLY A 2 0.11 10.08 8.52
N LYS A 3 0.73 11.08 9.17
CA LYS A 3 0.03 11.93 10.15
C LYS A 3 -1.05 12.79 9.49
N LEU A 4 -0.80 13.29 8.28
CA LEU A 4 -1.79 14.04 7.49
C LEU A 4 -2.96 13.14 7.14
N ALA A 5 -2.72 11.95 6.56
CA ALA A 5 -3.76 10.98 6.27
C ALA A 5 -4.61 10.64 7.51
N HIS A 6 -3.94 10.37 8.64
CA HIS A 6 -4.64 10.04 9.90
C HIS A 6 -5.56 11.18 10.40
N SER A 7 -5.25 12.44 10.11
CA SER A 7 -6.10 13.55 10.51
C SER A 7 -7.47 13.57 9.81
N TYR A 8 -7.56 12.94 8.65
CA TYR A 8 -8.78 12.76 7.86
C TYR A 8 -9.54 11.47 8.20
N PHE A 9 -8.91 10.50 8.84
CA PHE A 9 -9.46 9.17 9.09
C PHE A 9 -10.81 9.20 9.79
N GLY A 10 -11.83 8.56 9.20
CA GLY A 10 -13.20 8.53 9.70
C GLY A 10 -13.95 9.87 9.64
N LYS A 11 -13.47 10.87 8.86
CA LYS A 11 -14.05 12.22 8.78
C LYS A 11 -14.32 12.68 7.34
N VAL A 12 -14.02 11.85 6.34
CA VAL A 12 -14.09 12.20 4.91
C VAL A 12 -15.40 11.74 4.28
N THR A 13 -15.72 12.36 3.15
CA THR A 13 -16.69 11.85 2.19
C THR A 13 -15.94 11.18 1.04
N ALA A 14 -16.48 10.08 0.53
CA ALA A 14 -15.88 9.38 -0.59
C ALA A 14 -16.69 9.63 -1.87
N ASN A 15 -15.97 9.75 -2.98
CA ASN A 15 -16.52 9.81 -4.32
C ASN A 15 -16.09 8.57 -5.11
N LEU A 16 -16.94 8.16 -6.05
CA LEU A 16 -16.62 7.05 -6.95
C LEU A 16 -15.96 7.62 -8.20
N LYS A 17 -14.79 7.09 -8.57
CA LYS A 17 -14.13 7.41 -9.84
C LYS A 17 -14.82 6.69 -11.02
N PRO A 18 -14.56 7.09 -12.28
CA PRO A 18 -15.13 6.43 -13.46
C PRO A 18 -14.79 4.93 -13.58
N ASP A 19 -13.67 4.51 -13.03
CA ASP A 19 -13.21 3.11 -12.98
C ASP A 19 -13.81 2.31 -11.81
N ALA A 20 -14.77 2.89 -11.09
CA ALA A 20 -15.42 2.35 -9.89
C ALA A 20 -14.49 2.20 -8.66
N SER A 21 -13.31 2.79 -8.66
CA SER A 21 -12.48 2.95 -7.45
C SER A 21 -12.98 4.13 -6.60
N TRP A 22 -12.58 4.14 -5.32
CA TRP A 22 -12.97 5.18 -4.38
C TRP A 22 -11.85 6.22 -4.24
N VAL A 23 -12.23 7.49 -4.11
CA VAL A 23 -11.32 8.59 -3.81
C VAL A 23 -11.95 9.50 -2.74
N THR A 24 -11.12 10.01 -1.85
CA THR A 24 -11.51 11.01 -0.85
C THR A 24 -10.65 12.27 -0.98
N GLU A 25 -11.06 13.33 -0.32
CA GLU A 25 -10.22 14.54 -0.20
C GLU A 25 -8.86 14.26 0.47
N ALA A 26 -8.79 13.22 1.29
CA ALA A 26 -7.54 12.82 1.93
C ALA A 26 -6.53 12.25 0.93
N ASP A 27 -6.97 11.44 -0.03
CA ASP A 27 -6.12 10.90 -1.10
C ASP A 27 -5.42 12.04 -1.84
N LEU A 28 -6.20 13.02 -2.30
CA LEU A 28 -5.69 14.19 -3.03
C LEU A 28 -4.73 15.03 -2.18
N ALA A 29 -5.08 15.32 -0.93
CA ALA A 29 -4.24 16.13 -0.04
C ALA A 29 -2.94 15.43 0.32
N VAL A 30 -2.97 14.12 0.56
CA VAL A 30 -1.79 13.33 0.91
C VAL A 30 -0.87 13.16 -0.30
N GLU A 31 -1.42 12.88 -1.48
CA GLU A 31 -0.62 12.79 -2.70
C GLU A 31 0.06 14.10 -3.02
N GLN A 32 -0.67 15.22 -2.97
CA GLN A 32 -0.09 16.54 -3.19
C GLN A 32 1.05 16.83 -2.21
N PHE A 33 0.86 16.56 -0.92
CA PHE A 33 1.89 16.75 0.11
C PHE A 33 3.16 15.94 -0.19
N ILE A 34 3.02 14.67 -0.62
CA ILE A 34 4.16 13.81 -0.96
C ILE A 34 4.87 14.34 -2.21
N ARG A 35 4.10 14.70 -3.27
CA ARG A 35 4.65 15.24 -4.52
C ARG A 35 5.46 16.52 -4.29
N GLU A 36 4.94 17.44 -3.49
CA GLU A 36 5.64 18.69 -3.16
C GLU A 36 6.96 18.43 -2.41
N ALA A 37 6.94 17.52 -1.42
CA ALA A 37 8.14 17.14 -0.69
C ALA A 37 9.19 16.46 -1.59
N LEU A 38 8.76 15.55 -2.46
CA LEU A 38 9.66 14.88 -3.41
C LEU A 38 10.23 15.85 -4.43
N ARG A 39 9.41 16.69 -5.06
CA ARG A 39 9.88 17.70 -6.02
C ARG A 39 10.90 18.67 -5.41
N SER A 40 10.70 19.03 -4.15
CA SER A 40 11.66 19.89 -3.44
C SER A 40 12.98 19.20 -3.15
N ALA A 41 12.96 17.91 -2.80
CA ALA A 41 14.15 17.18 -2.41
C ALA A 41 14.86 16.49 -3.59
N ARG A 42 14.11 16.15 -4.65
CA ARG A 42 14.54 15.34 -5.79
C ARG A 42 13.95 15.89 -7.10
N PRO A 43 14.33 17.10 -7.53
CA PRO A 43 13.67 17.80 -8.63
C PRO A 43 13.82 17.11 -9.99
N ASP A 44 14.83 16.26 -10.15
CA ASP A 44 15.13 15.55 -11.40
C ASP A 44 14.49 14.16 -11.50
N ASP A 45 13.82 13.71 -10.42
CA ASP A 45 13.15 12.41 -10.39
C ASP A 45 11.71 12.53 -10.90
N ASP A 46 11.21 11.48 -11.60
CA ASP A 46 9.81 11.40 -11.99
C ASP A 46 8.93 10.92 -10.80
N ILE A 47 7.66 11.30 -10.84
CA ILE A 47 6.68 10.89 -9.83
C ILE A 47 5.43 10.36 -10.54
N ILE A 48 5.07 9.12 -10.25
CA ILE A 48 3.79 8.51 -10.62
C ILE A 48 2.93 8.35 -9.36
N GLY A 49 1.68 8.70 -9.42
CA GLY A 49 0.74 8.61 -8.30
C GLY A 49 -0.60 8.04 -8.77
N GLU A 50 -1.39 7.59 -7.84
CA GLU A 50 -2.71 7.02 -8.12
C GLU A 50 -3.72 8.09 -8.56
N GLU A 51 -3.62 9.30 -7.97
CA GLU A 51 -4.60 10.39 -8.17
C GLU A 51 -4.12 11.46 -9.17
N GLY A 52 -2.84 11.49 -9.46
CA GLY A 52 -2.24 12.49 -10.34
C GLY A 52 -2.21 12.08 -11.81
N ASP A 53 -2.01 13.06 -12.70
CA ASP A 53 -1.85 12.83 -14.13
C ASP A 53 -0.61 11.97 -14.43
N THR A 54 -0.84 10.76 -14.90
CA THR A 54 0.18 9.84 -15.42
C THR A 54 0.17 9.80 -16.95
N THR A 55 0.13 10.98 -17.58
CA THR A 55 -0.08 11.10 -19.03
C THR A 55 1.13 10.74 -19.89
N ALA A 56 2.32 10.66 -19.30
CA ALA A 56 3.55 10.25 -20.01
C ALA A 56 4.26 9.14 -19.23
N PRO A 57 4.87 8.16 -19.93
CA PRO A 57 5.72 7.18 -19.26
C PRO A 57 6.89 7.89 -18.59
N PRO A 58 7.31 7.44 -17.38
CA PRO A 58 8.47 7.99 -16.70
C PRO A 58 9.72 7.86 -17.55
N SER A 59 10.52 8.92 -17.60
CA SER A 59 11.77 8.98 -18.38
C SER A 59 13.02 9.14 -17.52
N ALA A 60 12.84 9.48 -16.24
CA ALA A 60 13.95 9.66 -15.31
C ALA A 60 14.54 8.32 -14.86
N HIS A 61 15.83 8.35 -14.48
CA HIS A 61 16.53 7.23 -13.88
C HIS A 61 15.85 6.75 -12.57
N CYS A 62 15.35 7.71 -11.77
CA CYS A 62 14.62 7.46 -10.55
C CYS A 62 13.15 7.85 -10.70
N VAL A 63 12.25 6.96 -10.30
CA VAL A 63 10.80 7.18 -10.36
C VAL A 63 10.19 6.83 -8.99
N TRP A 64 9.44 7.77 -8.43
CA TRP A 64 8.69 7.58 -7.20
C TRP A 64 7.26 7.15 -7.52
N ALA A 65 6.85 5.99 -7.02
CA ALA A 65 5.47 5.51 -7.10
C ALA A 65 4.75 5.79 -5.78
N ILE A 66 3.61 6.48 -5.85
CA ILE A 66 2.86 6.92 -4.68
C ILE A 66 1.45 6.35 -4.73
N ASP A 67 1.04 5.72 -3.64
CA ASP A 67 -0.36 5.48 -3.30
C ASP A 67 -0.64 6.22 -1.99
N PRO A 68 -1.45 7.29 -2.04
CA PRO A 68 -1.70 8.16 -0.89
C PRO A 68 -2.49 7.47 0.21
N ILE A 69 -3.43 6.57 -0.15
CA ILE A 69 -4.24 5.80 0.79
C ILE A 69 -4.55 4.43 0.19
N ASP A 70 -3.61 3.49 0.28
CA ASP A 70 -3.89 2.09 -0.02
C ASP A 70 -4.95 1.54 0.95
N GLY A 71 -6.07 1.12 0.39
CA GLY A 71 -7.25 0.73 1.15
C GLY A 71 -8.22 1.88 1.41
N THR A 72 -8.48 2.76 0.43
CA THR A 72 -9.42 3.90 0.52
C THR A 72 -10.80 3.51 1.06
N ARG A 73 -11.30 2.32 0.69
CA ARG A 73 -12.58 1.80 1.22
C ARG A 73 -12.50 1.52 2.73
N ALA A 74 -11.43 0.87 3.20
CA ALA A 74 -11.20 0.64 4.62
C ALA A 74 -11.06 1.96 5.38
N PHE A 75 -10.31 2.91 4.80
CA PHE A 75 -10.16 4.27 5.34
C PHE A 75 -11.50 4.98 5.52
N TYR A 76 -12.31 5.03 4.47
CA TYR A 76 -13.61 5.70 4.49
C TYR A 76 -14.59 5.10 5.51
N HIS A 77 -14.61 3.75 5.60
CA HIS A 77 -15.49 3.05 6.55
C HIS A 77 -14.94 2.99 7.99
N GLY A 78 -13.78 3.58 8.28
CA GLY A 78 -13.21 3.61 9.62
C GLY A 78 -12.52 2.31 10.06
N PHE A 79 -12.21 1.40 9.13
CA PHE A 79 -11.39 0.23 9.42
C PHE A 79 -9.91 0.60 9.48
N PRO A 80 -9.11 0.09 10.44
CA PRO A 80 -7.77 0.58 10.69
C PRO A 80 -6.70 0.05 9.73
N VAL A 81 -7.02 -0.87 8.82
CA VAL A 81 -6.06 -1.48 7.88
C VAL A 81 -6.08 -0.71 6.56
N TRP A 82 -5.37 0.40 6.55
CA TRP A 82 -5.09 1.26 5.40
C TRP A 82 -3.74 1.94 5.62
N GLY A 83 -3.11 2.41 4.56
CA GLY A 83 -1.80 3.02 4.72
C GLY A 83 -1.38 3.95 3.59
N VAL A 84 -0.23 4.59 3.76
CA VAL A 84 0.43 5.41 2.75
C VAL A 84 1.62 4.62 2.22
N SER A 85 1.67 4.44 0.91
CA SER A 85 2.73 3.71 0.21
C SER A 85 3.56 4.65 -0.65
N ILE A 86 4.90 4.54 -0.55
CA ILE A 86 5.84 5.24 -1.42
C ILE A 86 6.94 4.26 -1.81
N GLY A 87 7.08 4.00 -3.11
CA GLY A 87 8.12 3.15 -3.68
C GLY A 87 9.10 3.95 -4.51
N LEU A 88 10.37 3.57 -4.49
CA LEU A 88 11.40 4.06 -5.40
C LEU A 88 11.74 2.99 -6.43
N ILE A 89 11.65 3.35 -7.68
CA ILE A 89 12.03 2.55 -8.85
C ILE A 89 13.30 3.18 -9.43
N VAL A 90 14.34 2.39 -9.64
CA VAL A 90 15.61 2.82 -10.25
C VAL A 90 15.86 1.98 -11.49
N ASP A 91 16.08 2.61 -12.65
CA ASP A 91 16.28 1.94 -13.94
C ASP A 91 15.16 0.91 -14.24
N GLY A 92 13.91 1.27 -13.92
CA GLY A 92 12.74 0.42 -14.15
C GLY A 92 12.61 -0.79 -13.18
N LYS A 93 13.41 -0.84 -12.11
CA LYS A 93 13.37 -1.93 -11.11
C LYS A 93 13.03 -1.40 -9.73
N PRO A 94 12.17 -2.10 -8.95
CA PRO A 94 11.95 -1.75 -7.55
C PRO A 94 13.27 -1.70 -6.78
N HIS A 95 13.52 -0.62 -6.06
CA HIS A 95 14.74 -0.40 -5.29
C HIS A 95 14.48 -0.37 -3.79
N SER A 96 13.61 0.51 -3.33
CA SER A 96 13.27 0.67 -1.92
C SER A 96 11.83 1.14 -1.77
N GLY A 97 11.29 1.08 -0.58
CA GLY A 97 9.93 1.51 -0.34
C GLY A 97 9.62 1.68 1.14
N VAL A 98 8.56 2.40 1.39
CA VAL A 98 7.99 2.62 2.71
C VAL A 98 6.48 2.46 2.65
N PHE A 99 5.92 1.79 3.65
CA PHE A 99 4.49 1.67 3.88
C PHE A 99 4.19 1.94 5.34
N VAL A 100 3.35 2.91 5.62
CA VAL A 100 2.92 3.23 6.98
C VAL A 100 1.44 2.94 7.15
N LEU A 101 1.07 2.26 8.25
CA LEU A 101 -0.31 2.06 8.70
C LEU A 101 -0.56 2.99 9.91
N PRO A 102 -1.01 4.24 9.70
CA PRO A 102 -1.03 5.24 10.77
C PRO A 102 -1.97 4.90 11.94
N ALA A 103 -3.08 4.20 11.65
CA ALA A 103 -4.04 3.80 12.67
C ALA A 103 -3.50 2.67 13.58
N LEU A 104 -2.51 1.90 13.10
CA LEU A 104 -1.89 0.79 13.84
C LEU A 104 -0.52 1.16 14.41
N GLY A 105 0.07 2.28 13.97
CA GLY A 105 1.41 2.70 14.36
C GLY A 105 2.53 1.86 13.74
N ASP A 106 2.25 1.10 12.69
CA ASP A 106 3.22 0.26 12.00
C ASP A 106 3.85 1.03 10.83
N LEU A 107 5.19 1.03 10.78
CA LEU A 107 5.99 1.58 9.69
C LEU A 107 6.88 0.47 9.11
N TYR A 108 6.55 0.03 7.91
CA TYR A 108 7.36 -0.90 7.12
C TYR A 108 8.24 -0.12 6.16
N HIS A 109 9.49 -0.53 6.00
CA HIS A 109 10.35 0.00 4.95
C HIS A 109 11.39 -1.04 4.52
N THR A 110 11.98 -0.83 3.34
CA THR A 110 13.12 -1.61 2.85
C THR A 110 14.16 -0.69 2.23
N ASP A 111 15.42 -1.08 2.37
CA ASP A 111 16.56 -0.48 1.67
C ASP A 111 16.93 -1.22 0.37
N GLY A 112 16.07 -2.15 -0.06
CA GLY A 112 16.28 -3.03 -1.20
C GLY A 112 16.95 -4.37 -0.87
N GLN A 113 17.42 -4.56 0.36
CA GLN A 113 18.04 -5.81 0.83
C GLN A 113 17.35 -6.35 2.08
N THR A 114 17.05 -5.48 3.01
CA THR A 114 16.43 -5.82 4.30
C THR A 114 15.10 -5.13 4.45
N ALA A 115 14.10 -5.86 4.93
CA ALA A 115 12.82 -5.29 5.33
C ALA A 115 12.81 -5.01 6.84
N PHE A 116 12.17 -3.91 7.23
CA PHE A 116 12.09 -3.45 8.60
C PHE A 116 10.65 -3.16 9.01
N LEU A 117 10.34 -3.41 10.28
CA LEU A 117 9.11 -2.95 10.93
C LEU A 117 9.49 -2.11 12.14
N ASN A 118 9.05 -0.84 12.17
CA ASN A 118 9.34 0.11 13.25
C ASN A 118 10.84 0.21 13.59
N GLY A 119 11.69 0.13 12.55
CA GLY A 119 13.14 0.19 12.66
C GLY A 119 13.82 -1.13 13.07
N ALA A 120 13.07 -2.19 13.37
CA ALA A 120 13.63 -3.51 13.62
C ALA A 120 13.63 -4.36 12.34
N PRO A 121 14.72 -5.07 12.00
CA PRO A 121 14.74 -5.96 10.86
C PRO A 121 13.68 -7.06 10.99
N LEU A 122 12.97 -7.33 9.90
CA LEU A 122 12.03 -8.44 9.82
C LEU A 122 12.82 -9.74 9.58
N PRO A 123 12.56 -10.80 10.37
CA PRO A 123 13.11 -12.11 10.08
C PRO A 123 12.47 -12.65 8.79
N LEU A 124 13.20 -13.52 8.07
CA LEU A 124 12.60 -14.28 6.98
C LEU A 124 11.47 -15.15 7.54
N PRO A 125 10.23 -15.00 7.04
CA PRO A 125 9.12 -15.79 7.52
C PRO A 125 9.32 -17.27 7.12
N SER A 126 8.99 -18.17 8.04
CA SER A 126 8.95 -19.62 7.79
C SER A 126 7.54 -20.13 8.11
N PRO A 127 6.55 -19.83 7.26
CA PRO A 127 5.17 -20.14 7.56
C PRO A 127 4.89 -21.63 7.45
N LEU A 128 4.13 -22.17 8.41
CA LEU A 128 3.51 -23.48 8.29
C LEU A 128 2.17 -23.34 7.56
N ILE A 129 1.98 -24.15 6.51
CA ILE A 129 0.71 -24.22 5.78
C ILE A 129 -0.14 -25.33 6.39
N ASP A 130 -1.04 -24.96 7.29
CA ASP A 130 -1.98 -25.87 7.95
C ASP A 130 -3.39 -25.24 8.02
N SER A 131 -4.29 -25.90 8.72
CA SER A 131 -5.67 -25.43 8.90
C SER A 131 -5.82 -24.10 9.68
N ASN A 132 -4.77 -23.62 10.35
CA ASN A 132 -4.74 -22.36 11.08
C ASN A 132 -4.04 -21.24 10.29
N ALA A 133 -3.35 -21.59 9.21
CA ALA A 133 -2.64 -20.63 8.39
C ALA A 133 -3.61 -19.63 7.75
N ILE A 134 -3.17 -18.37 7.61
CA ILE A 134 -3.95 -17.29 7.01
C ILE A 134 -3.40 -17.00 5.61
N PHE A 135 -4.29 -16.96 4.62
CA PHE A 135 -4.01 -16.47 3.28
C PHE A 135 -4.81 -15.19 3.03
N LEU A 136 -4.17 -14.15 2.54
CA LEU A 136 -4.79 -12.85 2.32
C LEU A 136 -5.17 -12.68 0.85
N VAL A 137 -6.33 -12.07 0.60
CA VAL A 137 -6.82 -11.82 -0.76
C VAL A 137 -7.35 -10.40 -0.87
N SER A 138 -7.14 -9.76 -2.01
CA SER A 138 -7.83 -8.52 -2.31
C SER A 138 -9.31 -8.78 -2.56
N GLU A 139 -10.13 -7.75 -2.45
CA GLU A 139 -11.58 -7.86 -2.64
C GLU A 139 -11.92 -8.37 -4.05
N GLY A 140 -11.24 -7.87 -5.09
CA GLY A 140 -11.43 -8.31 -6.46
C GLY A 140 -11.10 -9.80 -6.64
N ALA A 141 -9.99 -10.26 -6.05
CA ALA A 141 -9.61 -11.67 -6.09
C ALA A 141 -10.59 -12.57 -5.34
N TYR A 142 -11.15 -12.10 -4.22
CA TYR A 142 -12.15 -12.84 -3.44
C TYR A 142 -13.48 -13.00 -4.21
N GLN A 143 -13.91 -11.97 -4.92
CA GLN A 143 -15.15 -12.01 -5.72
C GLN A 143 -15.01 -12.82 -7.01
N ALA A 144 -13.80 -12.84 -7.61
CA ALA A 144 -13.58 -13.46 -8.92
C ALA A 144 -13.30 -14.97 -8.85
N ARG A 145 -12.87 -15.50 -7.69
CA ARG A 145 -12.41 -16.90 -7.58
C ARG A 145 -12.76 -17.51 -6.23
N SER A 146 -13.15 -18.79 -6.23
CA SER A 146 -13.09 -19.58 -4.99
C SER A 146 -11.62 -19.94 -4.75
N VAL A 147 -11.09 -19.53 -3.63
CA VAL A 147 -9.74 -19.91 -3.18
C VAL A 147 -9.87 -21.21 -2.39
N ASP A 148 -9.45 -22.32 -3.00
CA ASP A 148 -9.36 -23.60 -2.30
C ASP A 148 -8.04 -23.61 -1.50
N TYR A 149 -8.16 -23.35 -0.21
CA TYR A 149 -7.04 -23.26 0.71
C TYR A 149 -7.37 -23.94 2.04
N PRO A 150 -6.49 -24.79 2.59
CA PRO A 150 -6.79 -25.59 3.80
C PRO A 150 -6.95 -24.76 5.08
N GLY A 151 -6.43 -23.52 5.11
CA GLY A 151 -6.51 -22.61 6.24
C GLY A 151 -7.65 -21.62 6.15
N LYS A 152 -7.40 -20.38 6.56
CA LYS A 152 -8.37 -19.27 6.53
C LYS A 152 -8.00 -18.26 5.45
N VAL A 153 -9.01 -17.81 4.71
CA VAL A 153 -8.88 -16.74 3.71
C VAL A 153 -9.50 -15.48 4.26
N LEU A 154 -8.75 -14.37 4.27
CA LEU A 154 -9.21 -13.07 4.77
C LEU A 154 -8.89 -11.98 3.75
N SER A 155 -9.73 -10.93 3.74
CA SER A 155 -9.46 -9.67 3.05
C SER A 155 -9.46 -8.55 4.09
N LEU A 156 -8.40 -7.73 4.09
CA LEU A 156 -8.23 -6.64 5.05
C LEU A 156 -8.44 -5.25 4.43
N GLY A 157 -8.61 -5.20 3.10
CA GLY A 157 -8.95 -3.98 2.38
C GLY A 157 -7.75 -3.15 1.89
N SER A 158 -6.52 -3.54 2.18
CA SER A 158 -5.28 -2.88 1.76
C SER A 158 -4.32 -3.91 1.18
N ALA A 159 -3.95 -3.78 -0.09
CA ALA A 159 -3.07 -4.73 -0.77
C ALA A 159 -1.64 -4.66 -0.23
N ALA A 160 -1.11 -3.46 0.00
CA ALA A 160 0.22 -3.29 0.58
C ALA A 160 0.29 -3.82 2.01
N ALA A 161 -0.79 -3.68 2.82
CA ALA A 161 -0.85 -4.28 4.15
C ALA A 161 -0.81 -5.81 4.08
N HIS A 162 -1.49 -6.43 3.10
CA HIS A 162 -1.42 -7.88 2.89
C HIS A 162 0.03 -8.33 2.67
N LEU A 163 0.78 -7.65 1.79
CA LEU A 163 2.19 -7.96 1.52
C LEU A 163 3.05 -7.77 2.77
N CYS A 164 2.83 -6.71 3.54
CA CYS A 164 3.53 -6.47 4.80
C CYS A 164 3.23 -7.55 5.85
N TYR A 165 2.00 -8.04 5.93
CA TYR A 165 1.63 -9.12 6.86
C TYR A 165 2.23 -10.48 6.44
N VAL A 166 2.39 -10.72 5.14
CA VAL A 166 3.17 -11.88 4.66
C VAL A 166 4.65 -11.71 5.03
N ALA A 167 5.24 -10.53 4.77
CA ALA A 167 6.64 -10.26 5.07
C ALA A 167 6.99 -10.42 6.55
N ARG A 168 6.08 -10.09 7.48
CA ARG A 168 6.29 -10.31 8.92
C ARG A 168 5.88 -11.69 9.44
N GLY A 169 5.38 -12.58 8.57
CA GLY A 169 4.98 -13.95 8.93
C GLY A 169 3.60 -14.08 9.59
N SER A 170 2.75 -13.04 9.53
CA SER A 170 1.36 -13.11 10.04
C SER A 170 0.42 -13.84 9.09
N ALA A 171 0.78 -13.92 7.81
CA ALA A 171 0.07 -14.67 6.79
C ALA A 171 1.08 -15.47 5.97
N VAL A 172 0.64 -16.57 5.37
CA VAL A 172 1.50 -17.47 4.57
C VAL A 172 1.61 -17.01 3.12
N GLY A 173 0.71 -16.19 2.67
CA GLY A 173 0.70 -15.65 1.31
C GLY A 173 -0.39 -14.61 1.13
N ALA A 174 -0.29 -13.88 0.03
CA ALA A 174 -1.31 -12.93 -0.41
C ALA A 174 -1.52 -13.06 -1.92
N MET A 175 -2.75 -12.80 -2.36
CA MET A 175 -3.11 -12.73 -3.76
C MET A 175 -3.89 -11.45 -4.01
N ASP A 176 -3.45 -10.71 -5.01
CA ASP A 176 -4.18 -9.57 -5.55
C ASP A 176 -4.58 -9.84 -6.99
N GLN A 177 -5.65 -9.21 -7.43
CA GLN A 177 -6.02 -9.20 -8.83
C GLN A 177 -5.49 -7.90 -9.42
N ALA A 178 -4.46 -8.02 -10.27
CA ALA A 178 -4.08 -6.89 -11.10
C ALA A 178 -5.25 -6.50 -11.99
N GLY A 179 -5.65 -5.23 -11.94
CA GLY A 179 -6.67 -4.66 -12.79
C GLY A 179 -6.23 -4.60 -14.25
#